data_b290f808bf04af38fae948d2c571f9d1
#
_entry.id   b290f808bf04af38fae948d2c571f9d1
#
_cell.length_a   1.000
_cell.length_b   1.000
_cell.length_c   1.000
_cell.angle_alpha   90.00
_cell.angle_beta   90.00
_cell.angle_gamma   90.00
#
_symmetry.space_group_name_H-M   'P 1'
#
loop_
_entity.id
_entity.type
_entity.pdbx_description
1 polymer ?
#
loop_
_entity_poly.entity_id
_entity_poly.type
_entity_poly.pdbx_seq_one_letter_code
_entity_poly.pdbx_strand_id
1 'polypeptide(L)'
;MSTPVLTAALAGVPSGIQSQGIWQGRRQLFVRFAGEAETATMYRADALAREIDRILGRSQYYSISISGRDALGNPEFLAAVLGQVATKTPVMVDTDGERPESISILKQWLKLVQVTLEISANARPVDRPLETLRTAAAAGCDHALVLIARDDTSDAQLIRIVEQAHGASAGTMIVVHPGPAGERPTLDRRWATLIEQAISIHGDTRLALRIPGPAALR
;
A
#
# COMPACT_ATOMS: atom_id res chain seq x y z
N MET A 1 17.34 3.23 33.09
CA MET A 1 17.70 3.53 31.68
C MET A 1 16.46 4.10 31.00
N SER A 2 16.53 5.32 30.46
CA SER A 2 15.38 5.94 29.78
C SER A 2 15.18 5.23 28.43
N THR A 3 13.99 4.71 28.18
CA THR A 3 13.63 4.13 26.86
C THR A 3 13.78 5.22 25.80
N PRO A 4 14.45 4.96 24.69
CA PRO A 4 14.61 5.94 23.64
C PRO A 4 13.22 6.38 23.09
N VAL A 5 13.05 7.67 22.91
CA VAL A 5 11.82 8.24 22.35
C VAL A 5 11.79 7.95 20.86
N LEU A 6 10.89 7.08 20.42
CA LEU A 6 10.69 6.76 19.01
C LEU A 6 9.94 7.90 18.31
N THR A 7 10.51 8.41 17.21
CA THR A 7 9.95 9.50 16.42
C THR A 7 10.01 9.19 14.93
N ALA A 8 9.09 9.77 14.15
CA ALA A 8 9.11 9.72 12.69
C ALA A 8 8.61 11.01 12.07
N ALA A 9 9.07 11.30 10.85
CA ALA A 9 8.64 12.43 10.05
C ALA A 9 7.40 12.07 9.22
N LEU A 10 6.26 12.69 9.51
CA LEU A 10 5.00 12.45 8.80
C LEU A 10 4.56 13.70 8.05
N ALA A 11 3.96 13.51 6.87
CA ALA A 11 3.21 14.56 6.17
C ALA A 11 1.86 14.82 6.85
N GLY A 12 1.40 13.90 7.72
CA GLY A 12 0.22 14.07 8.56
C GLY A 12 -0.65 12.83 8.67
N VAL A 13 -1.82 13.03 9.29
CA VAL A 13 -2.84 11.99 9.54
C VAL A 13 -4.19 12.38 8.91
N PRO A 14 -4.26 12.56 7.56
CA PRO A 14 -5.50 12.97 6.91
C PRO A 14 -6.52 11.83 6.79
N SER A 15 -7.80 12.21 6.78
CA SER A 15 -8.90 11.35 6.34
C SER A 15 -9.03 11.41 4.82
N GLY A 16 -9.41 10.31 4.19
CA GLY A 16 -9.60 10.29 2.75
C GLY A 16 -10.27 9.02 2.23
N ILE A 17 -10.37 8.95 0.91
CA ILE A 17 -10.83 7.76 0.20
C ILE A 17 -9.61 7.09 -0.45
N GLN A 18 -9.48 5.77 -0.28
CA GLN A 18 -8.41 5.01 -0.94
C GLN A 18 -8.57 5.09 -2.46
N SER A 19 -7.55 5.61 -3.12
CA SER A 19 -7.61 5.90 -4.56
C SER A 19 -7.29 4.70 -5.45
N GLN A 20 -6.67 3.65 -4.88
CA GLN A 20 -6.13 2.52 -5.65
C GLN A 20 -6.12 1.22 -4.83
N GLY A 21 -5.93 0.09 -5.55
CA GLY A 21 -5.71 -1.21 -4.94
C GLY A 21 -6.97 -1.88 -4.40
N ILE A 22 -6.77 -2.80 -3.45
CA ILE A 22 -7.81 -3.73 -3.01
C ILE A 22 -8.95 -3.04 -2.26
N TRP A 23 -8.63 -2.04 -1.45
CA TRP A 23 -9.63 -1.28 -0.68
C TRP A 23 -9.99 0.05 -1.31
N GLN A 24 -9.84 0.16 -2.63
CA GLN A 24 -10.24 1.34 -3.39
C GLN A 24 -11.70 1.74 -3.09
N GLY A 25 -11.94 3.05 -2.96
CA GLY A 25 -13.26 3.61 -2.66
C GLY A 25 -13.64 3.56 -1.18
N ARG A 26 -12.84 2.94 -0.32
CA ARG A 26 -13.08 2.88 1.13
C ARG A 26 -12.54 4.13 1.83
N ARG A 27 -13.29 4.63 2.82
CA ARG A 27 -12.83 5.71 3.69
C ARG A 27 -11.76 5.21 4.64
N GLN A 28 -10.60 5.87 4.64
CA GLN A 28 -9.45 5.49 5.45
C GLN A 28 -8.91 6.68 6.24
N LEU A 29 -8.27 6.36 7.37
CA LEU A 29 -7.39 7.27 8.07
C LEU A 29 -5.96 6.99 7.62
N PHE A 30 -5.31 7.95 6.97
CA PHE A 30 -3.97 7.79 6.46
C PHE A 30 -2.93 8.24 7.50
N VAL A 31 -1.92 7.41 7.75
CA VAL A 31 -0.68 7.79 8.43
C VAL A 31 0.37 7.91 7.32
N ARG A 32 0.65 9.16 6.89
CA ARG A 32 1.52 9.42 5.74
C ARG A 32 2.93 9.80 6.17
N PHE A 33 3.89 8.97 5.82
CA PHE A 33 5.31 9.31 5.92
C PHE A 33 5.67 10.36 4.87
N ALA A 34 6.43 11.38 5.28
CA ALA A 34 6.76 12.51 4.42
C ALA A 34 7.79 12.12 3.35
N GLY A 35 7.54 12.58 2.12
CA GLY A 35 8.54 12.58 1.05
C GLY A 35 9.55 13.72 1.20
N GLU A 36 10.62 13.71 0.39
CA GLU A 36 11.69 14.72 0.46
C GLU A 36 11.20 16.16 0.22
N ALA A 37 10.22 16.33 -0.65
CA ALA A 37 9.66 17.63 -1.02
C ALA A 37 8.43 18.04 -0.19
N GLU A 38 8.00 17.19 0.75
CA GLU A 38 6.82 17.45 1.57
C GLU A 38 7.18 18.09 2.91
N THR A 39 6.33 18.98 3.39
CA THR A 39 6.46 19.51 4.76
C THR A 39 6.24 18.38 5.76
N ALA A 40 7.22 18.13 6.59
CA ALA A 40 7.20 17.07 7.58
C ALA A 40 7.00 17.61 9.00
N THR A 41 6.17 16.92 9.77
CA THR A 41 6.03 17.10 11.22
C THR A 41 6.63 15.89 11.93
N MET A 42 7.46 16.14 12.94
CA MET A 42 8.02 15.08 13.78
C MET A 42 6.99 14.61 14.80
N TYR A 43 6.58 13.37 14.69
CA TYR A 43 5.66 12.73 15.63
C TYR A 43 6.41 11.79 16.58
N ARG A 44 6.08 11.86 17.86
CA ARG A 44 6.42 10.83 18.84
C ARG A 44 5.38 9.72 18.74
N ALA A 45 5.78 8.47 18.96
CA ALA A 45 4.87 7.33 18.84
C ALA A 45 3.63 7.45 19.75
N ASP A 46 3.80 7.87 21.00
CA ASP A 46 2.69 8.06 21.95
C ASP A 46 1.73 9.20 21.56
N ALA A 47 2.24 10.27 20.97
CA ALA A 47 1.42 11.38 20.50
C ALA A 47 0.60 10.98 19.27
N LEU A 48 1.22 10.25 18.33
CA LEU A 48 0.53 9.75 17.15
C LEU A 48 -0.59 8.75 17.51
N ALA A 49 -0.32 7.82 18.43
CA ALA A 49 -1.33 6.86 18.88
C ALA A 49 -2.57 7.56 19.48
N ARG A 50 -2.36 8.56 20.35
CA ARG A 50 -3.47 9.38 20.90
C ARG A 50 -4.23 10.16 19.83
N GLU A 51 -3.53 10.68 18.81
CA GLU A 51 -4.18 11.39 17.70
C GLU A 51 -5.04 10.45 16.86
N ILE A 52 -4.54 9.26 16.54
CA ILE A 52 -5.28 8.21 15.84
C ILE A 52 -6.55 7.86 16.62
N ASP A 53 -6.44 7.54 17.91
CA ASP A 53 -7.59 7.17 18.76
C ASP A 53 -8.60 8.31 18.84
N ARG A 54 -8.16 9.57 18.97
CA ARG A 54 -9.02 10.74 18.98
C ARG A 54 -9.82 10.90 17.68
N ILE A 55 -9.20 10.62 16.53
CA ILE A 55 -9.85 10.70 15.20
C ILE A 55 -10.85 9.55 15.04
N LEU A 56 -10.45 8.34 15.34
CA LEU A 56 -11.27 7.15 15.23
C LEU A 56 -12.46 7.15 16.19
N GLY A 57 -12.32 7.78 17.34
CA GLY A 57 -13.42 7.98 18.30
C GLY A 57 -14.51 8.95 17.82
N ARG A 58 -14.23 9.77 16.79
CA ARG A 58 -15.18 10.75 16.23
C ARG A 58 -15.89 10.31 14.97
N SER A 59 -15.34 9.35 14.24
CA SER A 59 -15.83 8.94 12.94
C SER A 59 -15.44 7.51 12.62
N GLN A 60 -16.30 6.83 11.87
CA GLN A 60 -16.01 5.48 11.40
C GLN A 60 -15.09 5.50 10.18
N TYR A 61 -14.10 4.64 10.19
CA TYR A 61 -13.16 4.37 9.10
C TYR A 61 -13.15 2.88 8.78
N TYR A 62 -12.95 2.57 7.51
CA TYR A 62 -12.79 1.19 7.09
C TYR A 62 -11.45 0.61 7.59
N SER A 63 -10.40 1.44 7.56
CA SER A 63 -9.06 1.05 8.01
C SER A 63 -8.18 2.25 8.33
N ILE A 64 -7.06 1.97 9.01
CA ILE A 64 -5.88 2.83 9.07
C ILE A 64 -4.99 2.42 7.88
N SER A 65 -4.55 3.37 7.07
CA SER A 65 -3.64 3.15 5.95
C SER A 65 -2.28 3.79 6.25
N ILE A 66 -1.25 2.98 6.40
CA ILE A 66 0.13 3.44 6.54
C ILE A 66 0.70 3.55 5.14
N SER A 67 1.16 4.74 4.76
CA SER A 67 1.60 5.03 3.39
C SER A 67 2.65 6.14 3.34
N GLY A 68 3.08 6.51 2.15
CA GLY A 68 4.07 7.56 1.92
C GLY A 68 5.46 6.98 1.63
N ARG A 69 6.46 7.86 1.70
CA ARG A 69 7.83 7.44 1.37
C ARG A 69 8.39 6.52 2.45
N ASP A 70 8.92 5.38 2.02
CA ASP A 70 9.54 4.36 2.89
C ASP A 70 8.68 4.07 4.14
N ALA A 71 7.39 3.84 3.94
CA ALA A 71 6.41 3.65 5.02
C ALA A 71 6.81 2.55 6.02
N LEU A 72 7.63 1.59 5.59
CA LEU A 72 8.15 0.49 6.40
C LEU A 72 9.58 0.73 6.92
N GLY A 73 10.17 1.91 6.70
CA GLY A 73 11.53 2.24 7.12
C GLY A 73 11.72 2.43 8.62
N ASN A 74 10.61 2.58 9.38
CA ASN A 74 10.64 2.75 10.84
C ASN A 74 9.69 1.76 11.54
N PRO A 75 9.93 0.44 11.45
CA PRO A 75 8.99 -0.56 11.94
C PRO A 75 8.83 -0.53 13.47
N GLU A 76 9.87 -0.18 14.25
CA GLU A 76 9.81 -0.05 15.70
C GLU A 76 8.92 1.12 16.13
N PHE A 77 8.99 2.24 15.40
CA PHE A 77 8.08 3.37 15.62
C PHE A 77 6.63 2.96 15.36
N LEU A 78 6.36 2.30 14.22
CA LEU A 78 5.02 1.81 13.89
C LEU A 78 4.51 0.78 14.90
N ALA A 79 5.36 -0.15 15.34
CA ALA A 79 5.02 -1.12 16.38
C ALA A 79 4.64 -0.43 17.70
N ALA A 80 5.39 0.60 18.09
CA ALA A 80 5.10 1.38 19.28
C ALA A 80 3.80 2.19 19.16
N VAL A 81 3.47 2.71 17.97
CA VAL A 81 2.19 3.39 17.69
C VAL A 81 1.03 2.41 17.76
N LEU A 82 1.09 1.35 16.93
CA LEU A 82 0.00 0.40 16.78
C LEU A 82 -0.27 -0.41 18.05
N GLY A 83 0.76 -0.65 18.86
CA GLY A 83 0.63 -1.30 20.16
C GLY A 83 -0.09 -0.46 21.21
N GLN A 84 -0.20 0.87 21.00
CA GLN A 84 -0.90 1.79 21.90
C GLN A 84 -2.29 2.20 21.40
N VAL A 85 -2.58 2.01 20.10
CA VAL A 85 -3.89 2.34 19.54
C VAL A 85 -4.94 1.38 20.09
N ALA A 86 -5.97 1.92 20.74
CA ALA A 86 -6.99 1.13 21.45
C ALA A 86 -8.02 0.50 20.52
N THR A 87 -8.16 1.00 19.29
CA THR A 87 -9.15 0.53 18.33
C THR A 87 -8.76 -0.80 17.68
N LYS A 88 -9.79 -1.58 17.28
CA LYS A 88 -9.62 -2.77 16.44
C LYS A 88 -9.77 -2.49 14.94
N THR A 89 -9.68 -1.23 14.53
CA THR A 89 -9.76 -0.84 13.12
C THR A 89 -8.66 -1.55 12.33
N PRO A 90 -8.98 -2.24 11.22
CA PRO A 90 -7.97 -2.92 10.41
C PRO A 90 -6.86 -1.99 9.94
N VAL A 91 -5.64 -2.49 9.91
CA VAL A 91 -4.47 -1.73 9.44
C VAL A 91 -4.02 -2.30 8.11
N MET A 92 -3.82 -1.43 7.12
CA MET A 92 -3.10 -1.76 5.90
C MET A 92 -1.81 -0.95 5.81
N VAL A 93 -0.82 -1.52 5.16
CA VAL A 93 0.36 -0.78 4.67
C VAL A 93 0.33 -0.76 3.15
N ASP A 94 0.55 0.43 2.56
CA ASP A 94 0.76 0.64 1.12
C ASP A 94 2.22 1.06 0.93
N THR A 95 3.01 0.18 0.33
CA THR A 95 4.48 0.25 0.27
C THR A 95 5.00 -0.02 -1.14
N ASP A 96 6.20 0.43 -1.44
CA ASP A 96 6.94 0.04 -2.65
C ASP A 96 7.56 -1.38 -2.56
N GLY A 97 7.47 -2.01 -1.38
CA GLY A 97 7.93 -3.37 -1.16
C GLY A 97 9.43 -3.53 -0.87
N GLU A 98 10.16 -2.45 -0.63
CA GLU A 98 11.63 -2.50 -0.43
C GLU A 98 12.07 -2.98 0.98
N ARG A 99 11.10 -3.20 1.92
CA ARG A 99 11.36 -3.55 3.32
C ARG A 99 10.63 -4.83 3.78
N PRO A 100 10.87 -6.00 3.17
CA PRO A 100 10.20 -7.25 3.57
C PRO A 100 10.43 -7.61 5.04
N GLU A 101 11.60 -7.33 5.60
CA GLU A 101 11.97 -7.59 6.99
C GLU A 101 11.04 -6.90 8.01
N SER A 102 10.55 -5.73 7.68
CA SER A 102 9.66 -4.93 8.55
C SER A 102 8.28 -5.57 8.74
N ILE A 103 7.82 -6.37 7.78
CA ILE A 103 6.55 -7.09 7.88
C ILE A 103 6.55 -8.04 9.07
N SER A 104 7.66 -8.75 9.31
CA SER A 104 7.78 -9.69 10.42
C SER A 104 7.63 -9.02 11.79
N ILE A 105 8.06 -7.76 11.92
CA ILE A 105 7.92 -6.95 13.15
C ILE A 105 6.47 -6.51 13.34
N LEU A 106 5.78 -6.16 12.24
CA LEU A 106 4.47 -5.52 12.26
C LEU A 106 3.29 -6.50 12.09
N LYS A 107 3.55 -7.76 11.74
CA LYS A 107 2.53 -8.75 11.31
C LYS A 107 1.29 -8.86 12.20
N GLN A 108 1.45 -8.72 13.53
CA GLN A 108 0.33 -8.87 14.47
C GLN A 108 -0.73 -7.76 14.37
N TRP A 109 -0.37 -6.63 13.77
CA TRP A 109 -1.29 -5.49 13.57
C TRP A 109 -1.79 -5.38 12.14
N LEU A 110 -1.06 -5.96 11.16
CA LEU A 110 -1.36 -5.80 9.75
C LEU A 110 -2.47 -6.75 9.30
N LYS A 111 -3.54 -6.18 8.76
CA LYS A 111 -4.57 -6.96 8.06
C LYS A 111 -4.21 -7.12 6.59
N LEU A 112 -3.69 -6.07 5.94
CA LEU A 112 -3.35 -6.07 4.51
C LEU A 112 -1.97 -5.45 4.29
N VAL A 113 -1.13 -6.15 3.55
CA VAL A 113 0.12 -5.64 2.96
C VAL A 113 -0.13 -5.41 1.46
N GLN A 114 -0.20 -4.17 1.03
CA GLN A 114 -0.34 -3.79 -0.37
C GLN A 114 1.00 -3.29 -0.89
N VAL A 115 1.54 -3.97 -1.89
CA VAL A 115 2.73 -3.53 -2.61
C VAL A 115 2.28 -2.81 -3.87
N THR A 116 2.66 -1.54 -4.02
CA THR A 116 2.29 -0.70 -5.17
C THR A 116 3.51 -0.37 -6.01
N LEU A 117 3.48 -0.76 -7.28
CA LEU A 117 4.56 -0.56 -8.23
C LEU A 117 4.09 0.29 -9.41
N GLU A 118 4.79 1.37 -9.71
CA GLU A 118 4.68 2.07 -10.99
C GLU A 118 5.58 1.36 -12.01
N ILE A 119 4.98 0.85 -13.08
CA ILE A 119 5.66 0.10 -14.12
C ILE A 119 5.89 1.01 -15.32
N SER A 120 7.15 1.11 -15.74
CA SER A 120 7.61 1.83 -16.93
C SER A 120 8.64 1.00 -17.67
N ALA A 121 9.03 1.43 -18.87
CA ALA A 121 10.06 0.75 -19.66
C ALA A 121 11.38 0.55 -18.88
N ASN A 122 11.72 1.47 -17.96
CA ASN A 122 12.90 1.45 -17.11
C ASN A 122 12.58 1.05 -15.65
N ALA A 123 11.57 0.20 -15.44
CA ALA A 123 11.17 -0.21 -14.10
C ALA A 123 12.32 -0.89 -13.34
N ARG A 124 12.34 -0.67 -12.03
CA ARG A 124 13.29 -1.33 -11.11
C ARG A 124 13.04 -2.84 -11.06
N PRO A 125 14.05 -3.64 -10.67
CA PRO A 125 13.84 -5.05 -10.35
C PRO A 125 12.72 -5.21 -9.30
N VAL A 126 11.93 -6.28 -9.46
CA VAL A 126 10.78 -6.54 -8.58
C VAL A 126 11.07 -7.58 -7.49
N ASP A 127 12.33 -7.98 -7.32
CA ASP A 127 12.72 -9.06 -6.39
C ASP A 127 12.35 -8.74 -4.94
N ARG A 128 12.67 -7.52 -4.47
CA ARG A 128 12.33 -7.06 -3.11
C ARG A 128 10.81 -6.92 -2.91
N PRO A 129 10.07 -6.27 -3.81
CA PRO A 129 8.61 -6.28 -3.82
C PRO A 129 7.99 -7.68 -3.73
N LEU A 130 8.49 -8.64 -4.51
CA LEU A 130 8.02 -10.03 -4.47
C LEU A 130 8.38 -10.73 -3.16
N GLU A 131 9.54 -10.43 -2.59
CA GLU A 131 9.92 -10.94 -1.26
C GLU A 131 8.99 -10.39 -0.16
N THR A 132 8.57 -9.14 -0.29
CA THR A 132 7.57 -8.54 0.62
C THR A 132 6.23 -9.29 0.56
N LEU A 133 5.77 -9.68 -0.64
CA LEU A 133 4.56 -10.51 -0.79
C LEU A 133 4.73 -11.89 -0.15
N ARG A 134 5.87 -12.57 -0.37
CA ARG A 134 6.17 -13.86 0.28
C ARG A 134 6.18 -13.75 1.80
N THR A 135 6.81 -12.69 2.32
CA THR A 135 6.89 -12.45 3.77
C THR A 135 5.52 -12.17 4.36
N ALA A 136 4.69 -11.40 3.67
CA ALA A 136 3.30 -11.13 4.08
C ALA A 136 2.46 -12.41 4.10
N ALA A 137 2.57 -13.24 3.05
CA ALA A 137 1.93 -14.55 2.98
C ALA A 137 2.35 -15.46 4.14
N ALA A 138 3.65 -15.60 4.38
CA ALA A 138 4.20 -16.40 5.47
C ALA A 138 3.79 -15.88 6.86
N ALA A 139 3.56 -14.57 6.99
CA ALA A 139 3.05 -13.93 8.20
C ALA A 139 1.54 -14.10 8.41
N GLY A 140 0.81 -14.67 7.44
CA GLY A 140 -0.64 -14.83 7.47
C GLY A 140 -1.42 -13.53 7.23
N CYS A 141 -0.79 -12.51 6.66
CA CYS A 141 -1.44 -11.27 6.28
C CYS A 141 -2.11 -11.41 4.90
N ASP A 142 -3.29 -10.78 4.71
CA ASP A 142 -3.79 -10.55 3.36
C ASP A 142 -2.73 -9.73 2.60
N HIS A 143 -2.53 -10.02 1.32
CA HIS A 143 -1.49 -9.34 0.56
C HIS A 143 -1.91 -9.10 -0.88
N ALA A 144 -1.46 -7.97 -1.42
CA ALA A 144 -1.86 -7.51 -2.74
C ALA A 144 -0.69 -6.87 -3.49
N LEU A 145 -0.70 -7.04 -4.81
CA LEU A 145 0.16 -6.33 -5.76
C LEU A 145 -0.67 -5.38 -6.59
N VAL A 146 -0.32 -4.11 -6.55
CA VAL A 146 -0.94 -3.06 -7.36
C VAL A 146 0.05 -2.62 -8.43
N LEU A 147 -0.28 -2.83 -9.69
CA LEU A 147 0.52 -2.45 -10.84
C LEU A 147 -0.08 -1.21 -11.49
N ILE A 148 0.66 -0.11 -11.48
CA ILE A 148 0.27 1.12 -12.16
C ILE A 148 1.07 1.18 -13.46
N ALA A 149 0.41 0.85 -14.57
CA ALA A 149 1.04 0.87 -15.89
C ALA A 149 1.19 2.30 -16.38
N ARG A 150 2.40 2.70 -16.77
CA ARG A 150 2.64 3.97 -17.46
C ARG A 150 2.49 3.77 -18.97
N ASP A 151 2.47 4.87 -19.75
CA ASP A 151 2.25 4.83 -21.20
C ASP A 151 3.30 4.00 -21.96
N ASP A 152 4.53 3.96 -21.43
CA ASP A 152 5.66 3.21 -21.98
C ASP A 152 5.74 1.73 -21.49
N THR A 153 4.77 1.28 -20.69
CA THR A 153 4.72 -0.09 -20.18
C THR A 153 4.28 -1.06 -21.26
N SER A 154 5.08 -2.09 -21.52
CA SER A 154 4.70 -3.16 -22.45
C SER A 154 3.81 -4.21 -21.77
N ASP A 155 2.91 -4.84 -22.56
CA ASP A 155 2.05 -5.92 -22.09
C ASP A 155 2.89 -7.12 -21.60
N ALA A 156 3.96 -7.46 -22.32
CA ALA A 156 4.87 -8.54 -21.94
C ALA A 156 5.55 -8.29 -20.58
N GLN A 157 5.83 -7.04 -20.24
CA GLN A 157 6.39 -6.68 -18.94
C GLN A 157 5.37 -6.87 -17.82
N LEU A 158 4.13 -6.43 -18.02
CA LEU A 158 3.04 -6.62 -17.05
C LEU A 158 2.77 -8.12 -16.81
N ILE A 159 2.65 -8.90 -17.88
CA ILE A 159 2.42 -10.35 -17.79
C ILE A 159 3.55 -11.05 -17.03
N ARG A 160 4.80 -10.71 -17.33
CA ARG A 160 5.96 -11.27 -16.60
C ARG A 160 5.89 -10.98 -15.10
N ILE A 161 5.48 -9.77 -14.71
CA ILE A 161 5.34 -9.41 -13.28
C ILE A 161 4.21 -10.23 -12.64
N VAL A 162 3.09 -10.44 -13.34
CA VAL A 162 1.99 -11.30 -12.87
C VAL A 162 2.47 -12.74 -12.66
N GLU A 163 3.23 -13.31 -13.61
CA GLU A 163 3.84 -14.65 -13.49
C GLU A 163 4.76 -14.74 -12.26
N GLN A 164 5.63 -13.75 -12.08
CA GLN A 164 6.55 -13.69 -10.95
C GLN A 164 5.80 -13.55 -9.61
N ALA A 165 4.74 -12.75 -9.57
CA ALA A 165 3.90 -12.59 -8.38
C ALA A 165 3.14 -13.87 -8.04
N HIS A 166 2.61 -14.57 -9.04
CA HIS A 166 2.01 -15.90 -8.87
C HIS A 166 3.01 -16.90 -8.27
N GLY A 167 4.23 -16.93 -8.80
CA GLY A 167 5.31 -17.79 -8.28
C GLY A 167 5.81 -17.37 -6.89
N ALA A 168 5.66 -16.10 -6.52
CA ALA A 168 5.99 -15.61 -5.18
C ALA A 168 4.95 -16.04 -4.14
N SER A 169 3.66 -15.86 -4.46
CA SER A 169 2.52 -16.29 -3.64
C SER A 169 1.26 -16.40 -4.49
N ALA A 170 0.72 -17.60 -4.64
CA ALA A 170 -0.51 -17.85 -5.39
C ALA A 170 -1.76 -17.20 -4.73
N GLY A 171 -1.67 -16.79 -3.47
CA GLY A 171 -2.75 -16.09 -2.75
C GLY A 171 -2.68 -14.56 -2.87
N THR A 172 -1.78 -14.00 -3.68
CA THR A 172 -1.68 -12.55 -3.89
C THR A 172 -2.91 -12.06 -4.66
N MET A 173 -3.55 -10.99 -4.19
CA MET A 173 -4.56 -10.28 -4.98
C MET A 173 -3.85 -9.28 -5.90
N ILE A 174 -4.11 -9.32 -7.21
CA ILE A 174 -3.45 -8.44 -8.19
C ILE A 174 -4.44 -7.43 -8.75
N VAL A 175 -4.07 -6.14 -8.74
CA VAL A 175 -4.84 -5.06 -9.35
C VAL A 175 -3.97 -4.34 -10.37
N VAL A 176 -4.42 -4.28 -11.61
CA VAL A 176 -3.79 -3.51 -12.67
C VAL A 176 -4.54 -2.20 -12.88
N HIS A 177 -3.83 -1.09 -12.76
CA HIS A 177 -4.34 0.24 -13.05
C HIS A 177 -3.74 0.77 -14.35
N PRO A 178 -4.57 1.03 -15.40
CA PRO A 178 -4.12 1.68 -16.62
C PRO A 178 -3.74 3.14 -16.38
N GLY A 179 -2.59 3.54 -16.87
CA GLY A 179 -2.15 4.94 -16.91
C GLY A 179 -1.87 5.62 -15.57
N PRO A 180 -1.33 6.84 -15.62
CA PRO A 180 -1.06 7.65 -14.42
C PRO A 180 -2.36 8.13 -13.78
N ALA A 181 -2.26 8.52 -12.48
CA ALA A 181 -3.39 9.10 -11.78
C ALA A 181 -3.80 10.45 -12.40
N GLY A 182 -5.08 10.62 -12.63
CA GLY A 182 -5.65 11.89 -13.13
C GLY A 182 -5.88 11.93 -14.64
N GLU A 183 -5.31 11.05 -15.41
CA GLU A 183 -5.67 10.85 -16.81
C GLU A 183 -6.90 9.94 -16.90
N ARG A 184 -7.74 10.16 -17.93
CA ARG A 184 -8.84 9.25 -18.26
C ARG A 184 -8.26 8.14 -19.14
N PRO A 185 -7.90 6.98 -18.58
CA PRO A 185 -7.42 5.89 -19.40
C PRO A 185 -8.54 5.44 -20.32
N THR A 186 -8.24 5.30 -21.59
CA THR A 186 -9.15 4.65 -22.53
C THR A 186 -9.05 3.16 -22.30
N LEU A 187 -10.11 2.54 -21.75
CA LEU A 187 -10.23 1.09 -21.69
C LEU A 187 -10.55 0.58 -23.09
N ASP A 188 -9.52 0.29 -23.84
CA ASP A 188 -9.60 -0.27 -25.18
C ASP A 188 -9.45 -1.80 -25.16
N ARG A 189 -9.48 -2.39 -26.36
CA ARG A 189 -9.34 -3.84 -26.55
C ARG A 189 -8.02 -4.39 -25.99
N ARG A 190 -6.95 -3.57 -25.94
CA ARG A 190 -5.65 -3.95 -25.39
C ARG A 190 -5.81 -4.38 -23.92
N TRP A 191 -6.49 -3.58 -23.11
CA TRP A 191 -6.68 -3.87 -21.69
C TRP A 191 -7.55 -5.10 -21.45
N ALA A 192 -8.59 -5.32 -22.26
CA ALA A 192 -9.40 -6.53 -22.19
C ALA A 192 -8.55 -7.79 -22.45
N THR A 193 -7.76 -7.78 -23.52
CA THR A 193 -6.87 -8.92 -23.84
C THR A 193 -5.80 -9.14 -22.79
N LEU A 194 -5.19 -8.06 -22.29
CA LEU A 194 -4.18 -8.14 -21.24
C LEU A 194 -4.73 -8.78 -19.96
N ILE A 195 -5.92 -8.34 -19.51
CA ILE A 195 -6.49 -8.86 -18.27
C ILE A 195 -6.95 -10.31 -18.42
N GLU A 196 -7.47 -10.72 -19.58
CA GLU A 196 -7.79 -12.13 -19.86
C GLU A 196 -6.55 -13.01 -19.77
N GLN A 197 -5.43 -12.58 -20.36
CA GLN A 197 -4.16 -13.27 -20.26
C GLN A 197 -3.64 -13.32 -18.81
N ALA A 198 -3.70 -12.21 -18.08
CA ALA A 198 -3.26 -12.14 -16.69
C ALA A 198 -4.09 -13.07 -15.79
N ILE A 199 -5.42 -13.10 -15.95
CA ILE A 199 -6.33 -13.99 -15.21
C ILE A 199 -6.02 -15.48 -15.50
N SER A 200 -5.63 -15.83 -16.74
CA SER A 200 -5.26 -17.22 -17.07
C SER A 200 -4.02 -17.69 -16.31
N ILE A 201 -3.15 -16.79 -15.89
CA ILE A 201 -1.94 -17.06 -15.09
C ILE A 201 -2.25 -17.01 -13.60
N HIS A 202 -3.01 -15.97 -13.18
CA HIS A 202 -3.32 -15.70 -11.78
C HIS A 202 -4.78 -15.26 -11.64
N GLY A 203 -5.63 -16.17 -11.15
CA GLY A 203 -7.09 -16.02 -11.16
C GLY A 203 -7.62 -14.81 -10.38
N ASP A 204 -6.95 -14.39 -9.30
CA ASP A 204 -7.33 -13.17 -8.54
C ASP A 204 -6.62 -11.94 -9.09
N THR A 205 -6.79 -11.70 -10.38
CA THR A 205 -6.29 -10.49 -11.08
C THR A 205 -7.45 -9.68 -11.60
N ARG A 206 -7.42 -8.35 -11.41
CA ARG A 206 -8.47 -7.44 -11.87
C ARG A 206 -7.90 -6.15 -12.44
N LEU A 207 -8.65 -5.57 -13.38
CA LEU A 207 -8.43 -4.23 -13.89
C LEU A 207 -9.29 -3.25 -13.09
N ALA A 208 -8.73 -2.13 -12.68
CA ALA A 208 -9.46 -1.07 -12.00
C ALA A 208 -8.95 0.32 -12.41
N LEU A 209 -9.85 1.29 -12.49
CA LEU A 209 -9.46 2.68 -12.70
C LEU A 209 -9.11 3.32 -11.36
N ARG A 210 -8.04 4.12 -11.32
CA ARG A 210 -7.71 4.90 -10.12
C ARG A 210 -8.71 6.04 -9.92
N ILE A 211 -9.04 6.31 -8.67
CA ILE A 211 -9.79 7.52 -8.31
C ILE A 211 -8.83 8.71 -8.43
N PRO A 212 -9.10 9.72 -9.29
CA PRO A 212 -8.22 10.85 -9.48
C PRO A 212 -8.11 11.73 -8.24
N GLY A 213 -6.88 12.15 -7.94
CA GLY A 213 -6.57 13.12 -6.87
C GLY A 213 -6.73 12.58 -5.46
N PRO A 214 -6.23 13.29 -4.44
CA PRO A 214 -6.57 12.99 -3.06
C PRO A 214 -8.04 13.40 -2.88
N ALA A 215 -8.94 12.41 -2.83
CA ALA A 215 -10.29 12.62 -2.33
C ALA A 215 -10.21 12.86 -0.81
N ALA A 216 -9.48 13.92 -0.42
CA ALA A 216 -9.49 14.38 0.96
C ALA A 216 -10.91 14.84 1.26
N LEU A 217 -11.60 14.10 2.09
CA LEU A 217 -12.86 14.55 2.66
C LEU A 217 -12.48 15.65 3.67
N ARG A 218 -12.74 16.91 3.29
CA ARG A 218 -12.69 18.03 4.20
C ARG A 218 -13.81 17.95 5.24
#